data_eb02b24ece19945965ceefdb771ebd27
#
_entry.id   eb02b24ece19945965ceefdb771ebd27
#
_cell.length_a   1.000
_cell.length_b   1.000
_cell.length_c   1.000
_cell.angle_alpha   90.00
_cell.angle_beta   90.00
_cell.angle_gamma   90.00
#
_symmetry.space_group_name_H-M   'P 1'
#
loop_
_entity.id
_entity.type
_entity.pdbx_description
1 polymer ?
#
loop_
_entity_poly.entity_id
_entity_poly.type
_entity_poly.pdbx_seq_one_letter_code
_entity_poly.pdbx_strand_id
1 'polypeptide(L)'
;MLALDNIESVHNTAIAAAQRAETDFRARHGEPGYCGFAWVHVSEKASTKLGRALKEVGFRKSYQGGLDLWNPGGSGTQSMDIKEAGAQAYADVLRSFGINAYMSSRAD
;
A
#
# COMPACT_ATOMS: atom_id res chain seq x y z
N MET A 1 9.31 -16.71 1.07
CA MET A 1 8.95 -17.04 2.44
C MET A 1 8.80 -15.78 3.27
N LEU A 2 7.74 -15.70 4.04
CA LEU A 2 7.50 -14.54 4.89
C LEU A 2 8.45 -14.53 6.08
N ALA A 3 9.18 -13.42 6.25
CA ALA A 3 10.06 -13.23 7.39
C ALA A 3 9.42 -12.22 8.33
N LEU A 4 8.68 -12.71 9.33
CA LEU A 4 7.93 -11.82 10.24
C LEU A 4 8.85 -10.83 10.96
N ASP A 5 10.09 -11.23 11.22
CA ASP A 5 11.07 -10.38 11.89
C ASP A 5 11.56 -9.24 11.01
N ASN A 6 11.25 -9.29 9.70
CA ASN A 6 11.72 -8.32 8.73
C ASN A 6 10.58 -7.54 8.08
N ILE A 7 9.44 -7.43 8.75
CA ILE A 7 8.30 -6.69 8.18
C ILE A 7 8.68 -5.22 7.93
N GLU A 8 9.47 -4.62 8.80
CA GLU A 8 9.93 -3.24 8.57
C GLU A 8 10.73 -3.14 7.27
N SER A 9 11.61 -4.10 7.00
CA SER A 9 12.39 -4.12 5.77
C SER A 9 11.50 -4.33 4.54
N VAL A 10 10.54 -5.24 4.64
CA VAL A 10 9.56 -5.46 3.57
C VAL A 10 8.76 -4.18 3.31
N HIS A 11 8.32 -3.53 4.38
CA HIS A 11 7.58 -2.27 4.27
C HIS A 11 8.42 -1.20 3.57
N ASN A 12 9.68 -1.04 3.97
CA ASN A 12 10.56 -0.04 3.36
C ASN A 12 10.78 -0.30 1.88
N THR A 13 10.94 -1.57 1.49
CA THR A 13 11.05 -1.95 0.09
C THR A 13 9.76 -1.61 -0.66
N ALA A 14 8.62 -1.90 -0.05
CA ALA A 14 7.32 -1.63 -0.65
C ALA A 14 7.06 -0.12 -0.80
N ILE A 15 7.45 0.68 0.19
CA ILE A 15 7.32 2.14 0.11
C ILE A 15 8.17 2.68 -1.04
N ALA A 16 9.42 2.20 -1.18
CA ALA A 16 10.27 2.65 -2.27
C ALA A 16 9.66 2.29 -3.64
N ALA A 17 9.09 1.08 -3.74
CA ALA A 17 8.42 0.66 -4.98
C ALA A 17 7.19 1.54 -5.27
N ALA A 18 6.43 1.89 -4.23
CA ALA A 18 5.27 2.75 -4.40
C ALA A 18 5.67 4.15 -4.90
N GLN A 19 6.71 4.72 -4.31
CA GLN A 19 7.19 6.04 -4.70
C GLN A 19 7.69 6.03 -6.14
N ARG A 20 8.41 4.98 -6.52
CA ARG A 20 8.91 4.84 -7.89
C ARG A 20 7.76 4.70 -8.88
N ALA A 21 6.74 3.92 -8.53
CA ALA A 21 5.59 3.72 -9.40
C ALA A 21 4.83 5.03 -9.63
N GLU A 22 4.69 5.85 -8.58
CA GLU A 22 4.03 7.15 -8.70
C GLU A 22 4.83 8.09 -9.60
N THR A 23 6.15 8.12 -9.43
CA THR A 23 7.03 8.93 -10.25
C THR A 23 6.96 8.50 -11.72
N ASP A 24 7.01 7.19 -11.97
CA ASP A 24 6.94 6.66 -13.32
C ASP A 24 5.60 6.94 -13.97
N PHE A 25 4.52 6.83 -13.22
CA PHE A 25 3.19 7.13 -13.75
C PHE A 25 3.11 8.60 -14.18
N ARG A 26 3.59 9.52 -13.33
CA ARG A 26 3.60 10.95 -13.68
C ARG A 26 4.43 11.21 -14.93
N ALA A 27 5.56 10.54 -15.07
CA ALA A 27 6.44 10.73 -16.21
C ALA A 27 5.76 10.32 -17.52
N ARG A 28 4.91 9.28 -17.47
CA ARG A 28 4.24 8.74 -18.65
C ARG A 28 2.92 9.39 -18.96
N HIS A 29 2.17 9.76 -17.94
CA HIS A 29 0.76 10.15 -18.09
C HIS A 29 0.44 11.53 -17.50
N GLY A 30 1.42 12.16 -16.89
CA GLY A 30 1.18 13.41 -16.19
C GLY A 30 0.39 13.18 -14.91
N GLU A 31 -0.36 14.15 -14.50
CA GLU A 31 -1.14 14.08 -13.26
C GLU A 31 -2.62 14.23 -13.60
N PRO A 32 -3.32 13.11 -13.88
CA PRO A 32 -4.75 13.19 -14.19
C PRO A 32 -5.53 13.83 -13.07
N GLY A 33 -6.55 14.61 -13.42
CA GLY A 33 -7.30 15.38 -12.45
C GLY A 33 -8.40 14.64 -11.73
N TYR A 34 -8.58 13.36 -11.99
CA TYR A 34 -9.61 12.57 -11.34
C TYR A 34 -9.23 12.31 -9.89
N CYS A 35 -10.01 12.84 -8.96
CA CYS A 35 -9.66 12.82 -7.54
C CYS A 35 -10.17 11.54 -6.88
N GLY A 36 -9.40 11.05 -5.91
CA GLY A 36 -9.80 9.87 -5.15
C GLY A 36 -8.73 9.42 -4.18
N PHE A 37 -8.98 8.25 -3.60
CA PHE A 37 -8.13 7.67 -2.58
C PHE A 37 -7.76 6.25 -2.98
N ALA A 38 -6.57 5.81 -2.56
CA ALA A 38 -6.13 4.43 -2.76
C ALA A 38 -5.42 3.95 -1.50
N TRP A 39 -5.57 2.68 -1.22
CA TRP A 39 -4.95 2.08 -0.04
C TRP A 39 -4.61 0.62 -0.35
N VAL A 40 -3.80 0.03 0.54
CA VAL A 40 -3.47 -1.38 0.48
C VAL A 40 -4.23 -2.09 1.59
N HIS A 41 -4.93 -3.15 1.23
CA HIS A 41 -5.65 -3.99 2.19
C HIS A 41 -4.91 -5.30 2.36
N VAL A 42 -4.74 -5.73 3.61
CA VAL A 42 -4.17 -7.03 3.94
C VAL A 42 -5.22 -7.83 4.70
N SER A 43 -5.51 -9.03 4.21
CA SER A 43 -6.49 -9.92 4.84
C SER A 43 -5.82 -10.66 5.99
N GLU A 44 -5.58 -9.95 7.09
CA GLU A 44 -4.91 -10.50 8.26
C GLU A 44 -5.56 -9.91 9.52
N LYS A 45 -5.76 -10.74 10.54
CA LYS A 45 -6.30 -10.25 11.79
C LYS A 45 -5.25 -9.40 12.50
N ALA A 46 -5.69 -8.31 13.13
CA ALA A 46 -4.79 -7.41 13.84
C ALA A 46 -4.08 -8.09 15.02
N SER A 47 -4.64 -9.17 15.55
CA SER A 47 -4.11 -9.87 16.73
C SER A 47 -3.02 -10.88 16.43
N THR A 48 -2.81 -11.25 15.16
CA THR A 48 -1.76 -12.20 14.81
C THR A 48 -0.39 -11.55 14.86
N LYS A 49 0.67 -12.35 14.83
CA LYS A 49 2.03 -11.80 14.77
C LYS A 49 2.21 -10.89 13.57
N LEU A 50 1.78 -11.36 12.39
CA LEU A 50 1.86 -10.55 11.18
C LEU A 50 1.03 -9.28 11.31
N GLY A 51 -0.19 -9.39 11.82
CA GLY A 51 -1.06 -8.24 12.00
C GLY A 51 -0.45 -7.18 12.90
N ARG A 52 0.14 -7.61 14.01
CA ARG A 52 0.80 -6.68 14.93
C ARG A 52 2.01 -6.02 14.28
N ALA A 53 2.80 -6.78 13.51
CA ALA A 53 3.96 -6.21 12.81
C ALA A 53 3.53 -5.20 11.75
N LEU A 54 2.45 -5.47 11.03
CA LEU A 54 1.92 -4.54 10.04
C LEU A 54 1.42 -3.26 10.70
N LYS A 55 0.78 -3.36 11.88
CA LYS A 55 0.34 -2.17 12.59
C LYS A 55 1.54 -1.30 13.02
N GLU A 56 2.65 -1.92 13.37
CA GLU A 56 3.84 -1.17 13.76
C GLU A 56 4.41 -0.34 12.61
N VAL A 57 4.24 -0.79 11.37
CA VAL A 57 4.73 -0.03 10.22
C VAL A 57 3.68 0.92 9.64
N GLY A 58 2.49 1.01 10.26
CA GLY A 58 1.52 2.02 9.91
C GLY A 58 0.16 1.53 9.48
N PHE A 59 -0.04 0.22 9.33
CA PHE A 59 -1.35 -0.30 9.00
C PHE A 59 -2.33 -0.07 10.16
N ARG A 60 -3.59 0.12 9.82
CA ARG A 60 -4.67 0.32 10.78
C ARG A 60 -5.76 -0.70 10.55
N LYS A 61 -6.54 -1.01 11.59
CA LYS A 61 -7.67 -1.93 11.43
C LYS A 61 -8.64 -1.37 10.40
N SER A 62 -9.02 -2.23 9.46
CA SER A 62 -9.98 -1.87 8.45
C SER A 62 -11.39 -1.98 9.03
N TYR A 63 -12.25 -1.10 8.55
CA TYR A 63 -13.65 -1.08 8.92
C TYR A 63 -14.35 -2.42 8.65
N GLN A 64 -13.92 -3.11 7.59
CA GLN A 64 -14.53 -4.34 7.13
C GLN A 64 -13.73 -5.59 7.51
N GLY A 65 -12.83 -5.47 8.46
CA GLY A 65 -11.91 -6.55 8.81
C GLY A 65 -10.59 -6.41 8.08
N GLY A 66 -9.55 -7.06 8.58
CA GLY A 66 -8.22 -6.93 8.03
C GLY A 66 -7.56 -5.61 8.39
N LEU A 67 -6.55 -5.23 7.64
CA LEU A 67 -5.73 -4.05 7.89
C LEU A 67 -5.55 -3.24 6.62
N ASP A 68 -5.53 -1.91 6.75
CA ASP A 68 -5.36 -1.00 5.61
C ASP A 68 -4.18 -0.06 5.84
N LEU A 69 -3.48 0.24 4.75
CA LEU A 69 -2.46 1.29 4.72
C LEU A 69 -2.85 2.29 3.63
N TRP A 70 -3.16 3.51 4.01
CA TRP A 70 -3.60 4.55 3.10
C TRP A 70 -2.44 5.28 2.45
N ASN A 71 -2.56 5.52 1.14
CA ASN A 71 -1.63 6.34 0.36
C ASN A 71 -0.16 5.96 0.60
N PRO A 72 0.23 4.70 0.34
CA PRO A 72 1.58 4.24 0.67
C PRO A 72 2.70 4.97 -0.08
N GLY A 73 2.40 5.55 -1.26
CA GLY A 73 3.40 6.35 -1.97
C GLY A 73 3.68 7.69 -1.33
N GLY A 74 2.79 8.14 -0.43
CA GLY A 74 2.99 9.35 0.35
C GLY A 74 2.89 10.65 -0.44
N SER A 75 2.45 10.59 -1.69
CA SER A 75 2.34 11.78 -2.52
C SER A 75 1.21 12.68 -2.05
N GLY A 76 1.42 13.99 -2.16
CA GLY A 76 0.39 14.97 -1.87
C GLY A 76 -0.60 15.20 -3.01
N THR A 77 -0.49 14.43 -4.09
CA THR A 77 -1.39 14.55 -5.22
C THR A 77 -2.83 14.19 -4.85
N GLN A 78 -3.78 14.78 -5.55
CA GLN A 78 -5.17 14.37 -5.44
C GLN A 78 -5.56 13.36 -6.52
N SER A 79 -4.67 13.08 -7.47
CA SER A 79 -4.94 12.14 -8.56
C SER A 79 -5.09 10.73 -8.02
N MET A 80 -6.27 10.14 -8.22
CA MET A 80 -6.53 8.76 -7.84
C MET A 80 -5.63 7.80 -8.62
N ASP A 81 -5.40 8.09 -9.91
CA ASP A 81 -4.61 7.20 -10.76
C ASP A 81 -3.17 7.08 -10.25
N ILE A 82 -2.58 8.19 -9.79
CA ILE A 82 -1.23 8.16 -9.24
C ILE A 82 -1.20 7.38 -7.93
N LYS A 83 -2.20 7.61 -7.07
CA LYS A 83 -2.29 6.90 -5.79
C LYS A 83 -2.51 5.40 -6.00
N GLU A 84 -3.30 5.03 -7.00
CA GLU A 84 -3.51 3.62 -7.33
C GLU A 84 -2.22 2.95 -7.79
N ALA A 85 -1.42 3.65 -8.61
CA ALA A 85 -0.15 3.11 -9.07
C ALA A 85 0.77 2.82 -7.89
N GLY A 86 0.85 3.75 -6.93
CA GLY A 86 1.66 3.56 -5.74
C GLY A 86 1.16 2.42 -4.87
N ALA A 87 -0.15 2.38 -4.60
CA ALA A 87 -0.73 1.33 -3.76
C ALA A 87 -0.59 -0.05 -4.41
N GLN A 88 -0.75 -0.13 -5.73
CA GLN A 88 -0.60 -1.39 -6.44
C GLN A 88 0.84 -1.91 -6.32
N ALA A 89 1.82 -1.03 -6.52
CA ALA A 89 3.22 -1.43 -6.41
C ALA A 89 3.56 -1.91 -5.00
N TYR A 90 3.03 -1.23 -3.98
CA TYR A 90 3.21 -1.64 -2.59
C TYR A 90 2.63 -3.04 -2.36
N ALA A 91 1.38 -3.25 -2.80
CA ALA A 91 0.71 -4.53 -2.62
C ALA A 91 1.47 -5.66 -3.32
N ASP A 92 2.00 -5.38 -4.52
CA ASP A 92 2.76 -6.39 -5.28
C ASP A 92 4.00 -6.84 -4.51
N VAL A 93 4.70 -5.91 -3.84
CA VAL A 93 5.86 -6.28 -3.02
C VAL A 93 5.43 -7.19 -1.88
N LEU A 94 4.36 -6.84 -1.15
CA LEU A 94 3.88 -7.68 -0.06
C LEU A 94 3.50 -9.07 -0.57
N ARG A 95 2.83 -9.14 -1.70
CA ARG A 95 2.44 -10.44 -2.27
C ARG A 95 3.65 -11.29 -2.65
N SER A 96 4.72 -10.66 -3.08
CA SER A 96 5.95 -11.38 -3.40
C SER A 96 6.57 -12.05 -2.17
N PHE A 97 6.22 -11.56 -0.97
CA PHE A 97 6.66 -12.14 0.29
C PHE A 97 5.60 -13.07 0.91
N GLY A 98 4.53 -13.38 0.17
CA GLY A 98 3.51 -14.31 0.64
C GLY A 98 2.42 -13.68 1.48
N ILE A 99 2.36 -12.35 1.55
CA ILE A 99 1.32 -11.66 2.30
C ILE A 99 0.12 -11.42 1.37
N ASN A 100 -1.08 -11.72 1.86
CA ASN A 100 -2.31 -11.56 1.09
C ASN A 100 -2.73 -10.09 1.08
N ALA A 101 -2.15 -9.33 0.16
CA ALA A 101 -2.36 -7.89 0.04
C ALA A 101 -2.89 -7.53 -1.34
N TYR A 102 -3.73 -6.50 -1.40
CA TYR A 102 -4.21 -5.98 -2.67
C TYR A 102 -4.55 -4.50 -2.56
N MET A 103 -4.54 -3.83 -3.71
CA MET A 103 -4.87 -2.42 -3.79
C MET A 103 -6.39 -2.26 -3.86
N SER A 104 -6.88 -1.21 -3.20
CA SER A 104 -8.27 -0.81 -3.31
C SER A 104 -8.31 0.72 -3.45
N SER A 105 -9.38 1.22 -4.03
CA SER A 105 -9.49 2.65 -4.28
C SER A 105 -10.93 3.09 -4.30
N ARG A 106 -11.12 4.40 -4.17
CA ARG A 106 -12.44 4.99 -4.18
C ARG A 106 -12.34 6.42 -4.73
N ALA A 107 -13.22 6.73 -5.69
CA ALA A 107 -13.34 8.10 -6.19
C ALA A 107 -13.85 9.02 -5.09
N ASP A 108 -13.36 10.22 -5.13
CA ASP A 108 -13.79 11.26 -4.17
C ASP A 108 -15.09 11.91 -4.64
#